data_2b501938b9785e31578439378024ed9d
#
_entry.id   2b501938b9785e31578439378024ed9d
#
_cell.length_a   1.000
_cell.length_b   1.000
_cell.length_c   1.000
_cell.angle_alpha   90.00
_cell.angle_beta   90.00
_cell.angle_gamma   90.00
#
_symmetry.space_group_name_H-M   'P 1'
#
loop_
_entity.id
_entity.type
_entity.pdbx_description
1 polymer ?
#
loop_
_entity_poly.entity_id
_entity_poly.type
_entity_poly.pdbx_seq_one_letter_code
_entity_poly.pdbx_strand_id
1 'polypeptide(L)'
;MKINLIVILSIIFYTTTLLGSGKEQIVKKVVSYTKEKTIPSTEYILNTFEDKRLKVDESVLVRFKNKPEKIKTYEQYKKIFFNKQIIDGGVSFYKKNKTLLSKVAREFEIDPIILVAIVGVETNYGSKVSEFSVINSLYTQAMKMPKRSSWATREIAELLIFCSENDIDPFSLEGSYAGAFGFGQFIPSSFN
;
A
#
# COMPACT_ATOMS: atom_id res chain seq x y z
N MET A 1 13.78 40.18 37.80
CA MET A 1 12.73 39.95 36.80
C MET A 1 12.34 38.46 36.90
N LYS A 2 11.28 38.15 37.65
CA LYS A 2 10.82 36.76 37.85
C LYS A 2 9.94 36.36 36.65
N ILE A 3 10.49 35.59 35.73
CA ILE A 3 9.71 34.99 34.64
C ILE A 3 8.80 33.94 35.28
N ASN A 4 7.49 34.12 35.08
CA ASN A 4 6.45 33.32 35.73
C ASN A 4 6.56 31.86 35.27
N LEU A 5 6.85 30.94 36.18
CA LEU A 5 6.97 29.50 35.95
C LEU A 5 5.72 28.89 35.23
N ILE A 6 4.56 29.53 35.41
CA ILE A 6 3.27 29.17 34.81
C ILE A 6 3.31 29.37 33.27
N VAL A 7 3.99 30.42 32.79
CA VAL A 7 4.11 30.70 31.33
C VAL A 7 5.03 29.68 30.65
N ILE A 8 6.08 29.23 31.35
CA ILE A 8 6.99 28.19 30.80
C ILE A 8 6.29 26.83 30.76
N LEU A 9 5.50 26.47 31.77
CA LEU A 9 4.71 25.24 31.80
C LEU A 9 3.60 25.23 30.73
N SER A 10 2.95 26.36 30.43
CA SER A 10 1.95 26.44 29.38
C SER A 10 2.57 26.34 27.96
N ILE A 11 3.76 26.88 27.75
CA ILE A 11 4.50 26.77 26.50
C ILE A 11 4.98 25.33 26.26
N ILE A 12 5.46 24.64 27.30
CA ILE A 12 5.87 23.22 27.22
C ILE A 12 4.66 22.32 26.94
N PHE A 13 3.49 22.61 27.52
CA PHE A 13 2.25 21.86 27.26
C PHE A 13 1.71 22.10 25.85
N TYR A 14 1.87 23.32 25.29
CA TYR A 14 1.49 23.63 23.91
C TYR A 14 2.43 23.01 22.86
N THR A 15 3.72 22.89 23.17
CA THR A 15 4.68 22.29 22.24
C THR A 15 4.58 20.76 22.19
N THR A 16 4.18 20.09 23.28
CA THR A 16 3.93 18.64 23.29
C THR A 16 2.65 18.27 22.57
N THR A 17 1.61 19.12 22.55
CA THR A 17 0.39 18.92 21.75
C THR A 17 0.60 19.18 20.26
N LEU A 18 1.60 19.98 19.86
CA LEU A 18 1.93 20.17 18.43
C LEU A 18 2.80 19.04 17.84
N LEU A 19 3.56 18.34 18.64
CA LEU A 19 4.45 17.23 18.20
C LEU A 19 3.76 15.87 18.08
N GLY A 20 2.59 15.68 18.71
CA GLY A 20 1.72 14.51 18.52
C GLY A 20 0.90 14.53 17.22
N SER A 21 0.99 15.59 16.42
CA SER A 21 -0.04 15.95 15.46
C SER A 21 -0.15 15.06 14.20
N GLY A 22 0.92 14.48 13.68
CA GLY A 22 0.88 13.76 12.42
C GLY A 22 0.27 12.35 12.55
N LYS A 23 0.83 11.52 13.42
CA LYS A 23 0.34 10.15 13.67
C LYS A 23 -1.09 10.17 14.22
N GLU A 24 -1.36 11.00 15.26
CA GLU A 24 -2.70 11.11 15.84
C GLU A 24 -3.77 11.56 14.84
N GLN A 25 -3.44 12.50 13.95
CA GLN A 25 -4.36 12.93 12.91
C GLN A 25 -4.66 11.83 11.91
N ILE A 26 -3.64 11.04 11.52
CA ILE A 26 -3.81 9.88 10.65
C ILE A 26 -4.71 8.85 11.34
N VAL A 27 -4.43 8.48 12.60
CA VAL A 27 -5.24 7.54 13.38
C VAL A 27 -6.70 8.00 13.46
N LYS A 28 -6.96 9.26 13.84
CA LYS A 28 -8.32 9.82 13.90
C LYS A 28 -9.05 9.72 12.57
N LYS A 29 -8.38 10.01 11.46
CA LYS A 29 -8.96 9.90 10.11
C LYS A 29 -9.22 8.45 9.72
N VAL A 30 -8.31 7.52 10.00
CA VAL A 30 -8.50 6.08 9.74
C VAL A 30 -9.70 5.56 10.52
N VAL A 31 -9.77 5.83 11.84
CA VAL A 31 -10.91 5.45 12.69
C VAL A 31 -12.22 6.07 12.17
N SER A 32 -12.20 7.35 11.78
CA SER A 32 -13.38 8.01 11.22
C SER A 32 -13.84 7.39 9.91
N TYR A 33 -12.90 7.02 9.03
CA TYR A 33 -13.18 6.40 7.74
C TYR A 33 -13.81 5.01 7.89
N THR A 34 -13.35 4.23 8.88
CA THR A 34 -13.83 2.86 9.12
C THR A 34 -15.08 2.80 10.01
N LYS A 35 -15.50 3.92 10.59
CA LYS A 35 -16.57 3.98 11.61
C LYS A 35 -17.93 3.41 11.16
N GLU A 36 -18.23 3.52 9.87
CA GLU A 36 -19.49 3.00 9.30
C GLU A 36 -19.40 1.51 8.94
N LYS A 37 -18.21 0.93 9.01
CA LYS A 37 -17.94 -0.50 8.76
C LYS A 37 -17.85 -1.22 10.11
N THR A 38 -18.37 -2.44 10.19
CA THR A 38 -18.31 -3.25 11.41
C THR A 38 -16.90 -3.74 11.74
N ILE A 39 -16.03 -3.79 10.75
CA ILE A 39 -14.62 -4.16 10.84
C ILE A 39 -13.77 -3.19 10.03
N PRO A 40 -12.51 -2.92 10.42
CA PRO A 40 -11.85 -3.39 11.66
C PRO A 40 -12.36 -2.66 12.90
N SER A 41 -12.21 -3.29 14.08
CA SER A 41 -12.50 -2.62 15.34
C SER A 41 -11.54 -1.45 15.60
N THR A 42 -11.97 -0.45 16.36
CA THR A 42 -11.10 0.66 16.76
C THR A 42 -9.86 0.16 17.51
N GLU A 43 -10.02 -0.87 18.34
CA GLU A 43 -8.90 -1.48 19.08
C GLU A 43 -7.84 -2.08 18.11
N TYR A 44 -8.28 -2.81 17.08
CA TYR A 44 -7.38 -3.34 16.06
C TYR A 44 -6.57 -2.23 15.37
N ILE A 45 -7.25 -1.13 15.01
CA ILE A 45 -6.58 0.04 14.39
C ILE A 45 -5.54 0.61 15.35
N LEU A 46 -5.92 0.90 16.61
CA LEU A 46 -5.00 1.46 17.59
C LEU A 46 -3.80 0.55 17.83
N ASN A 47 -4.02 -0.76 18.00
CA ASN A 47 -2.96 -1.74 18.18
C ASN A 47 -2.00 -1.77 16.99
N THR A 48 -2.53 -1.68 15.76
CA THR A 48 -1.69 -1.60 14.54
C THR A 48 -0.82 -0.34 14.53
N PHE A 49 -1.38 0.80 14.92
CA PHE A 49 -0.60 2.05 14.99
C PHE A 49 0.40 2.09 16.15
N GLU A 50 0.20 1.31 17.22
CA GLU A 50 1.16 1.18 18.34
C GLU A 50 2.20 0.07 18.12
N ASP A 51 2.04 -0.75 17.08
CA ASP A 51 2.99 -1.81 16.76
C ASP A 51 4.36 -1.23 16.40
N LYS A 52 5.43 -1.80 16.98
CA LYS A 52 6.82 -1.37 16.76
C LYS A 52 7.30 -1.55 15.32
N ARG A 53 6.61 -2.37 14.54
CA ARG A 53 6.89 -2.58 13.10
C ARG A 53 6.43 -1.41 12.25
N LEU A 54 5.50 -0.56 12.74
CA LEU A 54 5.06 0.63 12.01
C LEU A 54 6.13 1.73 12.08
N LYS A 55 6.67 2.07 10.93
CA LYS A 55 7.75 3.06 10.82
C LYS A 55 7.69 3.84 9.53
N VAL A 56 8.26 5.03 9.57
CA VAL A 56 8.60 5.77 8.35
C VAL A 56 9.79 5.08 7.68
N ASP A 57 9.65 4.77 6.40
CA ASP A 57 10.69 4.15 5.58
C ASP A 57 11.23 5.19 4.60
N GLU A 58 12.42 5.71 4.88
CA GLU A 58 13.06 6.73 4.05
C GLU A 58 13.36 6.25 2.62
N SER A 59 13.51 4.94 2.40
CA SER A 59 13.73 4.37 1.07
C SER A 59 12.55 4.59 0.14
N VAL A 60 11.33 4.65 0.68
CA VAL A 60 10.11 5.01 -0.05
C VAL A 60 10.23 6.43 -0.62
N LEU A 61 10.70 7.40 0.19
CA LEU A 61 10.87 8.79 -0.26
C LEU A 61 11.94 8.91 -1.35
N VAL A 62 13.01 8.13 -1.23
CA VAL A 62 14.08 8.05 -2.24
C VAL A 62 13.52 7.55 -3.56
N ARG A 63 12.66 6.52 -3.55
CA ARG A 63 12.02 5.99 -4.76
C ARG A 63 11.11 7.03 -5.44
N PHE A 64 10.34 7.80 -4.68
CA PHE A 64 9.51 8.87 -5.24
C PHE A 64 10.33 10.02 -5.83
N LYS A 65 11.51 10.32 -5.30
CA LYS A 65 12.43 11.35 -5.84
C LYS A 65 13.14 10.88 -7.11
N ASN A 66 13.57 9.63 -7.12
CA ASN A 66 14.31 9.04 -8.22
C ASN A 66 13.33 8.42 -9.22
N LYS A 67 12.73 9.24 -10.08
CA LYS A 67 11.94 8.72 -11.20
C LYS A 67 12.88 8.05 -12.20
N PRO A 68 12.81 6.73 -12.39
CA PRO A 68 13.69 6.02 -13.33
C PRO A 68 13.22 6.12 -14.78
N GLU A 69 12.32 7.03 -15.11
CA GLU A 69 11.72 7.11 -16.42
C GLU A 69 12.66 7.79 -17.43
N LYS A 70 13.59 6.99 -17.96
CA LYS A 70 14.06 7.25 -19.32
C LYS A 70 12.86 7.07 -20.24
N ILE A 71 12.50 8.13 -20.96
CA ILE A 71 11.46 8.06 -21.99
C ILE A 71 11.89 6.98 -22.99
N LYS A 72 11.21 5.83 -22.97
CA LYS A 72 11.44 4.74 -23.91
C LYS A 72 10.51 4.94 -25.10
N THR A 73 11.02 4.63 -26.29
CA THR A 73 10.13 4.54 -27.47
C THR A 73 9.18 3.34 -27.30
N TYR A 74 8.05 3.35 -28.00
CA TYR A 74 7.12 2.22 -28.00
C TYR A 74 7.82 0.89 -28.29
N GLU A 75 8.70 0.84 -29.27
CA GLU A 75 9.44 -0.37 -29.62
C GLU A 75 10.39 -0.86 -28.50
N GLN A 76 11.01 0.07 -27.77
CA GLN A 76 11.81 -0.28 -26.60
C GLN A 76 10.95 -0.79 -25.45
N TYR A 77 9.78 -0.19 -25.26
CA TYR A 77 8.82 -0.58 -24.23
C TYR A 77 8.23 -1.96 -24.55
N LYS A 78 7.79 -2.17 -25.79
CA LYS A 78 7.26 -3.43 -26.27
C LYS A 78 8.20 -4.62 -26.04
N LYS A 79 9.49 -4.48 -26.31
CA LYS A 79 10.52 -5.54 -26.10
C LYS A 79 10.62 -6.00 -24.64
N ILE A 80 10.22 -5.17 -23.65
CA ILE A 80 10.24 -5.55 -22.24
C ILE A 80 9.22 -6.65 -21.96
N PHE A 81 8.05 -6.59 -22.61
CA PHE A 81 6.92 -7.48 -22.35
C PHE A 81 6.73 -8.56 -23.41
N PHE A 82 7.17 -8.30 -24.66
CA PHE A 82 7.06 -9.24 -25.76
C PHE A 82 8.42 -9.92 -26.04
N ASN A 83 8.77 -10.85 -25.17
CA ASN A 83 9.92 -11.73 -25.39
C ASN A 83 9.53 -13.17 -25.03
N LYS A 84 10.32 -14.12 -25.53
CA LYS A 84 10.06 -15.56 -25.39
C LYS A 84 9.92 -15.98 -23.92
N GLN A 85 10.75 -15.45 -23.04
CA GLN A 85 10.76 -15.81 -21.63
C GLN A 85 9.43 -15.43 -20.94
N ILE A 86 8.90 -14.23 -21.22
CA ILE A 86 7.62 -13.77 -20.65
C ILE A 86 6.46 -14.57 -21.23
N ILE A 87 6.48 -14.85 -22.54
CA ILE A 87 5.43 -15.66 -23.19
C ILE A 87 5.41 -17.07 -22.61
N ASP A 88 6.54 -17.74 -22.51
CA ASP A 88 6.65 -19.09 -21.94
C ASP A 88 6.23 -19.10 -20.44
N GLY A 89 6.58 -18.04 -19.71
CA GLY A 89 6.12 -17.81 -18.34
C GLY A 89 4.60 -17.76 -18.25
N GLY A 90 3.95 -17.03 -19.17
CA GLY A 90 2.48 -16.95 -19.26
C GLY A 90 1.82 -18.29 -19.54
N VAL A 91 2.37 -19.05 -20.47
CA VAL A 91 1.89 -20.41 -20.76
C VAL A 91 2.01 -21.31 -19.53
N SER A 92 3.11 -21.24 -18.83
CA SER A 92 3.35 -22.02 -17.62
C SER A 92 2.41 -21.60 -16.49
N PHE A 93 2.24 -20.30 -16.27
CA PHE A 93 1.32 -19.74 -15.28
C PHE A 93 -0.14 -20.15 -15.56
N TYR A 94 -0.58 -20.03 -16.82
CA TYR A 94 -1.90 -20.45 -17.24
C TYR A 94 -2.13 -21.93 -16.94
N LYS A 95 -1.22 -22.81 -17.35
CA LYS A 95 -1.33 -24.26 -17.11
C LYS A 95 -1.43 -24.59 -15.62
N LYS A 96 -0.57 -23.98 -14.79
CA LYS A 96 -0.53 -24.20 -13.34
C LYS A 96 -1.82 -23.72 -12.65
N ASN A 97 -2.42 -22.64 -13.12
CA ASN A 97 -3.58 -22.01 -12.48
C ASN A 97 -4.88 -22.19 -13.28
N LYS A 98 -4.94 -23.14 -14.21
CA LYS A 98 -6.04 -23.30 -15.17
C LYS A 98 -7.40 -23.36 -14.49
N THR A 99 -7.55 -24.13 -13.43
CA THR A 99 -8.84 -24.30 -12.73
C THR A 99 -9.32 -22.99 -12.13
N LEU A 100 -8.45 -22.25 -11.43
CA LEU A 100 -8.77 -20.94 -10.83
C LEU A 100 -9.10 -19.93 -11.92
N LEU A 101 -8.24 -19.81 -12.94
CA LEU A 101 -8.44 -18.88 -14.05
C LEU A 101 -9.77 -19.16 -14.79
N SER A 102 -10.10 -20.43 -15.03
CA SER A 102 -11.36 -20.81 -15.67
C SER A 102 -12.58 -20.51 -14.80
N LYS A 103 -12.47 -20.60 -13.46
CA LYS A 103 -13.54 -20.22 -12.53
C LYS A 103 -13.79 -18.72 -12.62
N VAL A 104 -12.73 -17.91 -12.43
CA VAL A 104 -12.80 -16.45 -12.47
C VAL A 104 -13.28 -15.96 -13.83
N ALA A 105 -12.74 -16.53 -14.92
CA ALA A 105 -13.13 -16.18 -16.29
C ALA A 105 -14.63 -16.36 -16.56
N ARG A 106 -15.23 -17.43 -16.03
CA ARG A 106 -16.68 -17.69 -16.16
C ARG A 106 -17.49 -16.78 -15.26
N GLU A 107 -17.05 -16.51 -14.05
CA GLU A 107 -17.75 -15.68 -13.08
C GLU A 107 -17.84 -14.21 -13.53
N PHE A 108 -16.77 -13.72 -14.14
CA PHE A 108 -16.67 -12.31 -14.57
C PHE A 108 -16.77 -12.13 -16.09
N GLU A 109 -17.09 -13.18 -16.84
CA GLU A 109 -17.22 -13.16 -18.32
C GLU A 109 -16.00 -12.55 -19.03
N ILE A 110 -14.79 -12.85 -18.54
CA ILE A 110 -13.52 -12.33 -19.05
C ILE A 110 -12.66 -13.46 -19.62
N ASP A 111 -11.93 -13.19 -20.72
CA ASP A 111 -10.96 -14.15 -21.25
C ASP A 111 -9.83 -14.38 -20.22
N PRO A 112 -9.57 -15.63 -19.81
CA PRO A 112 -8.51 -15.96 -18.84
C PRO A 112 -7.12 -15.51 -19.31
N ILE A 113 -6.89 -15.35 -20.61
CA ILE A 113 -5.62 -14.85 -21.15
C ILE A 113 -5.38 -13.40 -20.76
N ILE A 114 -6.42 -12.58 -20.62
CA ILE A 114 -6.30 -11.20 -20.16
C ILE A 114 -5.78 -11.16 -18.71
N LEU A 115 -6.30 -12.04 -17.84
CA LEU A 115 -5.84 -12.16 -16.47
C LEU A 115 -4.35 -12.55 -16.42
N VAL A 116 -3.96 -13.52 -17.22
CA VAL A 116 -2.55 -13.95 -17.34
C VAL A 116 -1.66 -12.81 -17.83
N ALA A 117 -2.11 -12.05 -18.83
CA ALA A 117 -1.37 -10.95 -19.39
C ALA A 117 -1.13 -9.83 -18.34
N ILE A 118 -2.16 -9.46 -17.56
CA ILE A 118 -2.06 -8.48 -16.48
C ILE A 118 -1.02 -8.95 -15.46
N VAL A 119 -1.13 -10.17 -14.94
CA VAL A 119 -0.19 -10.72 -13.97
C VAL A 119 1.24 -10.78 -14.54
N GLY A 120 1.36 -11.05 -15.84
CA GLY A 120 2.65 -11.05 -16.54
C GLY A 120 3.31 -9.68 -16.59
N VAL A 121 2.54 -8.64 -16.89
CA VAL A 121 3.02 -7.25 -16.96
C VAL A 121 3.39 -6.73 -15.57
N GLU A 122 2.53 -6.94 -14.58
CA GLU A 122 2.66 -6.36 -13.25
C GLU A 122 3.77 -7.01 -12.42
N THR A 123 3.83 -8.33 -12.39
CA THR A 123 4.74 -9.05 -11.49
C THR A 123 5.59 -10.11 -12.17
N ASN A 124 5.56 -10.20 -13.50
CA ASN A 124 6.18 -11.31 -14.21
C ASN A 124 5.79 -12.67 -13.58
N TYR A 125 4.47 -12.87 -13.46
CA TYR A 125 3.86 -14.09 -12.87
C TYR A 125 4.25 -14.34 -11.40
N GLY A 126 4.44 -13.28 -10.63
CA GLY A 126 4.84 -13.33 -9.22
C GLY A 126 6.34 -13.44 -8.97
N SER A 127 7.18 -13.42 -10.02
CA SER A 127 8.64 -13.50 -9.86
C SER A 127 9.30 -12.15 -9.56
N LYS A 128 8.58 -11.05 -9.76
CA LYS A 128 9.03 -9.68 -9.47
C LYS A 128 8.07 -9.05 -8.47
N VAL A 129 8.22 -9.42 -7.22
CA VAL A 129 7.50 -8.76 -6.13
C VAL A 129 8.44 -7.71 -5.54
N SER A 130 7.94 -6.50 -5.33
CA SER A 130 8.68 -5.47 -4.61
C SER A 130 8.71 -5.78 -3.12
N GLU A 131 9.81 -5.45 -2.46
CA GLU A 131 10.12 -5.82 -1.07
C GLU A 131 9.74 -4.74 -0.05
N PHE A 132 8.88 -3.79 -0.41
CA PHE A 132 8.43 -2.76 0.52
C PHE A 132 7.25 -3.27 1.34
N SER A 133 7.30 -3.05 2.65
CA SER A 133 6.10 -3.23 3.49
C SER A 133 5.01 -2.26 3.03
N VAL A 134 3.85 -2.78 2.64
CA VAL A 134 2.73 -1.99 2.10
C VAL A 134 2.27 -0.95 3.12
N ILE A 135 2.05 -1.36 4.38
CA ILE A 135 1.59 -0.44 5.44
C ILE A 135 2.63 0.64 5.74
N ASN A 136 3.93 0.30 5.78
CA ASN A 136 4.99 1.28 6.01
C ASN A 136 5.15 2.24 4.83
N SER A 137 4.96 1.77 3.61
CA SER A 137 4.97 2.60 2.41
C SER A 137 3.84 3.63 2.43
N LEU A 138 2.63 3.22 2.76
CA LEU A 138 1.47 4.11 2.89
C LEU A 138 1.62 5.06 4.08
N TYR A 139 2.07 4.54 5.24
CA TYR A 139 2.33 5.37 6.43
C TYR A 139 3.39 6.44 6.17
N THR A 140 4.46 6.10 5.48
CA THR A 140 5.50 7.05 5.07
C THR A 140 4.92 8.16 4.19
N GLN A 141 4.11 7.81 3.21
CA GLN A 141 3.44 8.78 2.34
C GLN A 141 2.47 9.66 3.13
N ALA A 142 1.71 9.09 4.06
CA ALA A 142 0.78 9.83 4.91
C ALA A 142 1.51 10.85 5.80
N MET A 143 2.65 10.47 6.37
CA MET A 143 3.45 11.29 7.29
C MET A 143 4.33 12.33 6.60
N LYS A 144 4.92 11.99 5.46
CA LYS A 144 6.03 12.75 4.86
C LYS A 144 5.71 13.40 3.53
N MET A 145 4.57 13.08 2.91
CA MET A 145 4.21 13.58 1.59
C MET A 145 2.89 14.35 1.61
N PRO A 146 2.89 15.68 1.88
CA PRO A 146 1.67 16.47 2.08
C PRO A 146 0.63 16.30 0.97
N LYS A 147 1.08 16.27 -0.31
CA LYS A 147 0.19 16.09 -1.47
C LYS A 147 -0.46 14.70 -1.54
N ARG A 148 0.09 13.71 -0.88
CA ARG A 148 -0.40 12.33 -0.85
C ARG A 148 -1.00 11.92 0.51
N SER A 149 -0.81 12.74 1.55
CA SER A 149 -1.17 12.41 2.93
C SER A 149 -2.61 11.96 3.08
N SER A 150 -3.56 12.71 2.51
CA SER A 150 -4.99 12.36 2.62
C SER A 150 -5.32 11.05 1.89
N TRP A 151 -4.80 10.88 0.67
CA TRP A 151 -4.95 9.65 -0.10
C TRP A 151 -4.33 8.45 0.61
N ALA A 152 -3.08 8.56 1.05
CA ALA A 152 -2.38 7.47 1.73
C ALA A 152 -3.05 7.07 3.05
N THR A 153 -3.61 8.03 3.79
CA THR A 153 -4.38 7.76 5.01
C THR A 153 -5.64 6.94 4.70
N ARG A 154 -6.32 7.24 3.59
CA ARG A 154 -7.46 6.43 3.12
C ARG A 154 -7.02 5.03 2.73
N GLU A 155 -5.94 4.90 1.98
CA GLU A 155 -5.41 3.58 1.59
C GLU A 155 -4.98 2.74 2.81
N ILE A 156 -4.47 3.36 3.90
CA ILE A 156 -4.23 2.65 5.17
C ILE A 156 -5.55 2.10 5.74
N ALA A 157 -6.63 2.89 5.74
CA ALA A 157 -7.92 2.42 6.23
C ALA A 157 -8.42 1.22 5.41
N GLU A 158 -8.36 1.30 4.08
CA GLU A 158 -8.75 0.20 3.18
C GLU A 158 -7.86 -1.05 3.37
N LEU A 159 -6.55 -0.86 3.57
CA LEU A 159 -5.64 -1.95 3.89
C LEU A 159 -6.04 -2.67 5.18
N LEU A 160 -6.34 -1.91 6.23
CA LEU A 160 -6.74 -2.49 7.52
C LEU A 160 -8.09 -3.20 7.45
N ILE A 161 -9.03 -2.70 6.63
CA ILE A 161 -10.29 -3.39 6.33
C ILE A 161 -9.97 -4.73 5.67
N PHE A 162 -9.26 -4.71 4.54
CA PHE A 162 -8.87 -5.91 3.79
C PHE A 162 -8.16 -6.94 4.68
N CYS A 163 -7.19 -6.51 5.48
CA CYS A 163 -6.44 -7.39 6.38
C CYS A 163 -7.34 -7.99 7.47
N SER A 164 -8.22 -7.19 8.07
CA SER A 164 -9.15 -7.65 9.10
C SER A 164 -10.19 -8.64 8.56
N GLU A 165 -10.70 -8.42 7.35
CA GLU A 165 -11.67 -9.30 6.70
C GLU A 165 -11.09 -10.66 6.30
N ASN A 166 -9.79 -10.70 6.03
CA ASN A 166 -9.10 -11.89 5.54
C ASN A 166 -8.17 -12.54 6.57
N ASP A 167 -8.18 -12.08 7.82
CA ASP A 167 -7.31 -12.56 8.91
C ASP A 167 -5.81 -12.51 8.53
N ILE A 168 -5.41 -11.40 7.92
CA ILE A 168 -4.05 -11.15 7.47
C ILE A 168 -3.36 -10.13 8.40
N ASP A 169 -2.12 -10.41 8.80
CA ASP A 169 -1.27 -9.43 9.49
C ASP A 169 -0.90 -8.31 8.51
N PRO A 170 -1.28 -7.03 8.76
CA PRO A 170 -1.02 -5.92 7.85
C PRO A 170 0.49 -5.68 7.61
N PHE A 171 1.35 -6.15 8.50
CA PHE A 171 2.80 -6.06 8.36
C PHE A 171 3.42 -7.19 7.52
N SER A 172 2.65 -8.24 7.20
CA SER A 172 3.11 -9.34 6.36
C SER A 172 3.01 -9.05 4.86
N LEU A 173 2.29 -7.99 4.47
CA LEU A 173 2.08 -7.66 3.07
C LEU A 173 3.25 -6.87 2.50
N GLU A 174 3.86 -7.43 1.47
CA GLU A 174 4.91 -6.81 0.66
C GLU A 174 4.37 -6.34 -0.69
N GLY A 175 4.91 -5.22 -1.17
CA GLY A 175 4.46 -4.63 -2.41
C GLY A 175 5.33 -3.46 -2.86
N SER A 176 4.80 -2.57 -3.69
CA SER A 176 5.52 -1.43 -4.21
C SER A 176 5.70 -0.32 -3.17
N TYR A 177 6.71 0.52 -3.39
CA TYR A 177 6.89 1.76 -2.60
C TYR A 177 5.67 2.70 -2.67
N ALA A 178 4.80 2.53 -3.64
CA ALA A 178 3.56 3.31 -3.77
C ALA A 178 2.38 2.72 -2.99
N GLY A 179 2.50 1.48 -2.46
CA GLY A 179 1.48 0.81 -1.67
C GLY A 179 0.62 -0.19 -2.45
N ALA A 180 0.98 -0.51 -3.68
CA ALA A 180 0.33 -1.54 -4.47
C ALA A 180 0.91 -2.93 -4.12
N PHE A 181 0.07 -3.98 -4.10
CA PHE A 181 0.49 -5.31 -3.71
C PHE A 181 -0.24 -6.44 -4.45
N GLY A 182 0.20 -7.67 -4.20
CA GLY A 182 -0.34 -8.86 -4.83
C GLY A 182 0.07 -9.04 -6.30
N PHE A 183 -0.44 -10.07 -6.94
CA PHE A 183 -0.10 -10.39 -8.35
C PHE A 183 -0.50 -9.30 -9.34
N GLY A 184 -1.59 -8.60 -9.09
CA GLY A 184 -2.12 -7.54 -9.96
C GLY A 184 -1.62 -6.15 -9.60
N GLN A 185 -0.79 -6.00 -8.57
CA GLN A 185 -0.27 -4.70 -8.10
C GLN A 185 -1.37 -3.66 -7.89
N PHE A 186 -2.47 -4.06 -7.25
CA PHE A 186 -3.57 -3.16 -6.89
C PHE A 186 -3.29 -2.44 -5.58
N ILE A 187 -3.79 -1.20 -5.47
CA ILE A 187 -3.83 -0.46 -4.21
C ILE A 187 -4.94 -1.01 -3.31
N PRO A 188 -4.87 -0.82 -1.97
CA PRO A 188 -5.84 -1.40 -1.03
C PRO A 188 -7.29 -1.13 -1.38
N SER A 189 -7.64 0.10 -1.76
CA SER A 189 -9.01 0.48 -2.13
C SER A 189 -9.58 -0.24 -3.36
N SER A 190 -8.76 -0.98 -4.11
CA SER A 190 -9.22 -1.78 -5.25
C SER A 190 -9.65 -3.19 -4.87
N PHE A 191 -9.48 -3.59 -3.61
CA PHE A 191 -9.90 -4.91 -3.10
C PHE A 191 -11.24 -4.86 -2.36
N ASN A 192 -11.73 -3.67 -1.99
CA ASN A 192 -12.95 -3.45 -1.19
C ASN A 192 -14.11 -2.92 -2.04
#